data_75ba5b410bd4e613e20c9d110acc0f59
#
_entry.id   75ba5b410bd4e613e20c9d110acc0f59
#
_cell.length_a   1.000
_cell.length_b   1.000
_cell.length_c   1.000
_cell.angle_alpha   90.00
_cell.angle_beta   90.00
_cell.angle_gamma   90.00
#
_symmetry.space_group_name_H-M   'P 1'
#
loop_
_entity.id
_entity.type
_entity.pdbx_description
1 polymer ?
#
loop_
_entity_poly.entity_id
_entity_poly.type
_entity_poly.pdbx_seq_one_letter_code
_entity_poly.pdbx_strand_id
1 'polypeptide(L)'
;MAVTASDIRNAADLLDGQIIRTPFVAAPMLSRTLGCELMLKLENLQHTSSFKARGAFMAMQALGAEERQRGVITMSAGNHAQAVAYHAMNMGIPAVIVMPAQTPFAKVCLLYTSPSPRD
;
A
#
# COMPACT_ATOMS: atom_id res chain seq x y z
N MET A 1 4.36 4.99 21.09
CA MET A 1 3.09 4.37 21.54
C MET A 1 2.99 2.98 20.95
N ALA A 2 2.62 1.96 21.71
CA ALA A 2 2.49 0.60 21.18
C ALA A 2 1.13 0.47 20.47
N VAL A 3 1.11 -0.22 19.31
CA VAL A 3 -0.12 -0.52 18.57
C VAL A 3 -0.91 -1.60 19.30
N THR A 4 -2.20 -1.38 19.49
CA THR A 4 -3.12 -2.29 20.16
C THR A 4 -3.97 -3.10 19.17
N ALA A 5 -4.62 -4.17 19.64
CA ALA A 5 -5.58 -4.92 18.82
C ALA A 5 -6.79 -4.07 18.39
N SER A 6 -7.17 -3.06 19.20
CA SER A 6 -8.23 -2.11 18.86
C SER A 6 -7.82 -1.23 17.69
N ASP A 7 -6.57 -0.74 17.66
CA ASP A 7 -6.07 0.07 16.56
C ASP A 7 -6.09 -0.70 15.24
N ILE A 8 -5.75 -2.00 15.28
CA ILE A 8 -5.79 -2.87 14.09
C ILE A 8 -7.23 -3.07 13.60
N ARG A 9 -8.21 -3.26 14.49
CA ARG A 9 -9.63 -3.39 14.10
C ARG A 9 -10.15 -2.09 13.49
N ASN A 10 -9.89 -0.96 14.14
CA ASN A 10 -10.28 0.35 13.60
C ASN A 10 -9.65 0.62 12.22
N ALA A 11 -8.40 0.23 12.04
CA ALA A 11 -7.75 0.32 10.74
C ALA A 11 -8.40 -0.59 9.69
N ALA A 12 -8.85 -1.80 10.08
CA ALA A 12 -9.54 -2.71 9.16
C ALA A 12 -10.87 -2.11 8.67
N ASP A 13 -11.62 -1.45 9.55
CA ASP A 13 -12.87 -0.78 9.19
C ASP A 13 -12.63 0.40 8.21
N LEU A 14 -11.57 1.19 8.42
CA LEU A 14 -11.20 2.28 7.53
C LEU A 14 -10.67 1.80 6.18
N LEU A 15 -10.07 0.63 6.13
CA LEU A 15 -9.52 0.03 4.92
C LEU A 15 -10.60 -0.68 4.08
N ASP A 16 -11.78 -0.92 4.62
CA ASP A 16 -12.84 -1.62 3.89
C ASP A 16 -13.27 -0.82 2.66
N GLY A 17 -13.37 -1.49 1.52
CA GLY A 17 -13.64 -0.87 0.23
C GLY A 17 -12.51 -0.02 -0.37
N GLN A 18 -11.41 0.24 0.38
CA GLN A 18 -10.27 1.04 -0.08
C GLN A 18 -9.10 0.18 -0.60
N ILE A 19 -9.07 -1.06 -0.19
CA ILE A 19 -8.06 -2.05 -0.58
C ILE A 19 -8.73 -3.37 -0.94
N ILE A 20 -7.99 -4.24 -1.65
CA ILE A 20 -8.47 -5.59 -1.92
C ILE A 20 -8.37 -6.43 -0.64
N ARG A 21 -9.46 -7.11 -0.28
CA ARG A 21 -9.43 -8.15 0.73
C ARG A 21 -8.77 -9.40 0.14
N THR A 22 -7.45 -9.41 0.16
CA THR A 22 -6.64 -10.48 -0.47
C THR A 22 -6.89 -11.83 0.17
N PRO A 23 -6.78 -12.94 -0.60
CA PRO A 23 -6.95 -14.28 -0.08
C PRO A 23 -5.96 -14.61 1.05
N PHE A 24 -6.42 -15.47 1.96
CA PHE A 24 -5.62 -16.07 3.02
C PHE A 24 -5.72 -17.60 2.87
N VAL A 25 -4.64 -18.25 2.44
CA VAL A 25 -4.66 -19.63 1.98
C VAL A 25 -3.60 -20.48 2.68
N ALA A 26 -3.90 -21.77 2.88
CA ALA A 26 -2.92 -22.71 3.39
C ALA A 26 -1.80 -22.97 2.37
N ALA A 27 -0.58 -23.19 2.87
CA ALA A 27 0.60 -23.52 2.07
C ALA A 27 1.15 -24.93 2.46
N PRO A 28 0.50 -26.04 2.03
CA PRO A 28 0.81 -27.38 2.55
C PRO A 28 2.23 -27.85 2.28
N MET A 29 2.80 -27.48 1.13
CA MET A 29 4.18 -27.85 0.77
C MET A 29 5.19 -27.15 1.69
N LEU A 30 5.02 -25.84 1.90
CA LEU A 30 5.88 -25.07 2.80
C LEU A 30 5.69 -25.49 4.25
N SER A 31 4.45 -25.80 4.65
CA SER A 31 4.13 -26.29 5.99
C SER A 31 4.90 -27.58 6.29
N ARG A 32 4.94 -28.52 5.36
CA ARG A 32 5.73 -29.78 5.50
C ARG A 32 7.21 -29.50 5.62
N THR A 33 7.75 -28.61 4.79
CA THR A 33 9.18 -28.28 4.80
C THR A 33 9.59 -27.60 6.11
N LEU A 34 8.73 -26.75 6.67
CA LEU A 34 9.02 -25.96 7.86
C LEU A 34 8.59 -26.63 9.18
N GLY A 35 7.84 -27.75 9.11
CA GLY A 35 7.34 -28.45 10.29
C GLY A 35 6.30 -27.67 11.09
N CYS A 36 5.54 -26.76 10.46
CA CYS A 36 4.50 -25.95 11.10
C CYS A 36 3.33 -25.72 10.14
N GLU A 37 2.18 -25.32 10.66
CA GLU A 37 1.05 -24.89 9.84
C GLU A 37 1.33 -23.46 9.31
N LEU A 38 1.48 -23.34 8.00
CA LEU A 38 1.75 -22.06 7.34
C LEU A 38 0.56 -21.60 6.51
N MET A 39 0.16 -20.36 6.75
CA MET A 39 -0.87 -19.65 5.97
C MET A 39 -0.23 -18.47 5.25
N LEU A 40 -0.64 -18.22 4.01
CA LEU A 40 -0.16 -17.11 3.18
C LEU A 40 -1.27 -16.08 3.00
N LYS A 41 -0.99 -14.83 3.36
CA LYS A 41 -1.79 -13.66 2.99
C LYS A 41 -1.25 -13.10 1.69
N LEU A 42 -2.01 -13.23 0.59
CA LEU A 42 -1.53 -12.97 -0.77
C LEU A 42 -1.54 -11.48 -1.13
N GLU A 43 -0.70 -10.67 -0.48
CA GLU A 43 -0.62 -9.22 -0.73
C GLU A 43 0.05 -8.86 -2.08
N ASN A 44 0.60 -9.82 -2.80
CA ASN A 44 0.97 -9.66 -4.21
C ASN A 44 -0.25 -9.44 -5.12
N LEU A 45 -1.46 -9.75 -4.65
CA LEU A 45 -2.73 -9.49 -5.34
C LEU A 45 -3.36 -8.14 -4.96
N GLN A 46 -2.70 -7.32 -4.15
CA GLN A 46 -3.15 -5.99 -3.79
C GLN A 46 -3.03 -5.01 -4.98
N HIS A 47 -3.73 -3.87 -4.97
CA HIS A 47 -3.70 -2.84 -6.01
C HIS A 47 -2.29 -2.45 -6.47
N THR A 48 -1.34 -2.37 -5.55
CA THR A 48 0.07 -2.05 -5.86
C THR A 48 0.98 -3.27 -5.69
N SER A 49 0.43 -4.48 -5.83
CA SER A 49 1.11 -5.77 -5.72
C SER A 49 1.92 -5.95 -4.43
N SER A 50 1.55 -5.24 -3.37
CA SER A 50 2.22 -5.34 -2.06
C SER A 50 1.34 -4.86 -0.90
N PHE A 51 1.67 -5.29 0.31
CA PHE A 51 1.01 -4.86 1.55
C PHE A 51 1.17 -3.36 1.85
N LYS A 52 2.06 -2.66 1.15
CA LYS A 52 2.33 -1.22 1.36
C LYS A 52 1.11 -0.33 1.12
N ALA A 53 0.17 -0.77 0.30
CA ALA A 53 -1.09 -0.06 0.07
C ALA A 53 -1.86 0.21 1.37
N ARG A 54 -1.85 -0.73 2.33
CA ARG A 54 -2.53 -0.58 3.62
C ARG A 54 -1.98 0.59 4.43
N GLY A 55 -0.68 0.61 4.66
CA GLY A 55 -0.04 1.66 5.47
C GLY A 55 -0.07 3.02 4.79
N ALA A 56 0.09 3.08 3.46
CA ALA A 56 0.01 4.33 2.71
C ALA A 56 -1.39 4.96 2.80
N PHE A 57 -2.46 4.17 2.65
CA PHE A 57 -3.81 4.65 2.85
C PHE A 57 -4.03 5.22 4.26
N MET A 58 -3.67 4.45 5.30
CA MET A 58 -3.85 4.87 6.68
C MET A 58 -3.12 6.16 7.02
N ALA A 59 -1.88 6.32 6.53
CA ALA A 59 -1.10 7.53 6.73
C ALA A 59 -1.77 8.75 6.08
N MET A 60 -2.26 8.62 4.84
CA MET A 60 -2.94 9.71 4.14
C MET A 60 -4.33 10.00 4.69
N GLN A 61 -5.04 8.99 5.16
CA GLN A 61 -6.34 9.15 5.80
C GLN A 61 -6.25 9.98 7.09
N ALA A 62 -5.14 9.88 7.81
CA ALA A 62 -4.89 10.63 9.03
C ALA A 62 -4.52 12.11 8.82
N LEU A 63 -4.24 12.52 7.57
CA LEU A 63 -3.87 13.91 7.26
C LEU A 63 -5.06 14.86 7.44
N GLY A 64 -4.80 16.00 8.08
CA GLY A 64 -5.73 17.13 8.15
C GLY A 64 -5.92 17.82 6.80
N ALA A 65 -6.92 18.69 6.69
CA ALA A 65 -7.27 19.38 5.44
C ALA A 65 -6.10 20.20 4.86
N GLU A 66 -5.38 20.95 5.70
CA GLU A 66 -4.20 21.73 5.28
C GLU A 66 -3.04 20.83 4.83
N GLU A 67 -2.82 19.70 5.50
CA GLU A 67 -1.78 18.76 5.13
C GLU A 67 -2.08 18.10 3.79
N ARG A 68 -3.33 17.75 3.53
CA ARG A 68 -3.78 17.20 2.24
C ARG A 68 -3.58 18.21 1.10
N GLN A 69 -3.82 19.52 1.35
CA GLN A 69 -3.57 20.56 0.35
C GLN A 69 -2.08 20.74 0.06
N ARG A 70 -1.23 20.69 1.08
CA ARG A 70 0.23 20.77 0.90
C ARG A 70 0.78 19.56 0.18
N GLY A 71 0.12 18.42 0.30
CA GLY A 71 0.55 17.16 -0.30
C GLY A 71 1.53 16.36 0.53
N VAL A 72 2.00 15.27 -0.05
CA VAL A 72 2.93 14.34 0.60
C VAL A 72 4.21 14.20 -0.20
N ILE A 73 5.32 13.94 0.49
CA ILE A 73 6.60 13.63 -0.13
C ILE A 73 7.12 12.31 0.44
N THR A 74 7.66 11.47 -0.42
CA THR A 74 8.33 10.24 0.01
C THR A 74 9.57 9.96 -0.84
N MET A 75 10.57 9.30 -0.24
CA MET A 75 11.76 8.82 -0.92
C MET A 75 11.71 7.31 -1.02
N SER A 76 11.42 6.79 -2.22
CA SER A 76 11.36 5.36 -2.49
C SER A 76 11.37 5.09 -4.00
N ALA A 77 12.04 4.03 -4.42
CA ALA A 77 11.99 3.50 -5.80
C ALA A 77 11.26 2.16 -5.90
N GLY A 78 10.45 1.79 -4.92
CA GLY A 78 9.82 0.48 -4.81
C GLY A 78 8.34 0.54 -4.44
N ASN A 79 7.87 -0.51 -3.78
CA ASN A 79 6.46 -0.71 -3.44
C ASN A 79 5.85 0.42 -2.59
N HIS A 80 6.66 1.10 -1.77
CA HIS A 80 6.17 2.23 -0.99
C HIS A 80 5.83 3.43 -1.88
N ALA A 81 6.69 3.73 -2.87
CA ALA A 81 6.43 4.79 -3.84
C ALA A 81 5.12 4.56 -4.60
N GLN A 82 4.91 3.32 -5.07
CA GLN A 82 3.70 2.93 -5.79
C GLN A 82 2.45 3.07 -4.91
N ALA A 83 2.50 2.62 -3.66
CA ALA A 83 1.39 2.72 -2.74
C ALA A 83 1.03 4.18 -2.41
N VAL A 84 2.05 5.04 -2.21
CA VAL A 84 1.84 6.48 -1.99
C VAL A 84 1.24 7.13 -3.23
N ALA A 85 1.80 6.90 -4.42
CA ALA A 85 1.28 7.46 -5.67
C ALA A 85 -0.17 7.04 -5.92
N TYR A 86 -0.48 5.76 -5.76
CA TYR A 86 -1.82 5.21 -5.95
C TYR A 86 -2.87 5.89 -5.05
N HIS A 87 -2.62 5.94 -3.74
CA HIS A 87 -3.59 6.54 -2.82
C HIS A 87 -3.65 8.05 -2.91
N ALA A 88 -2.51 8.73 -3.16
CA ALA A 88 -2.48 10.16 -3.37
C ALA A 88 -3.36 10.56 -4.56
N MET A 89 -3.25 9.83 -5.67
CA MET A 89 -4.08 10.03 -6.86
C MET A 89 -5.57 9.83 -6.54
N ASN A 90 -5.92 8.72 -5.87
CA ASN A 90 -7.32 8.40 -5.54
C ASN A 90 -7.94 9.40 -4.56
N MET A 91 -7.15 10.00 -3.69
CA MET A 91 -7.59 11.00 -2.70
C MET A 91 -7.47 12.44 -3.19
N GLY A 92 -6.92 12.68 -4.39
CA GLY A 92 -6.66 14.02 -4.91
C GLY A 92 -5.60 14.80 -4.12
N ILE A 93 -4.64 14.09 -3.51
CA ILE A 93 -3.56 14.67 -2.70
C ILE A 93 -2.32 14.82 -3.59
N PRO A 94 -1.71 16.01 -3.70
CA PRO A 94 -0.44 16.19 -4.41
C PRO A 94 0.65 15.28 -3.81
N ALA A 95 1.41 14.57 -4.65
CA ALA A 95 2.48 13.69 -4.18
C ALA A 95 3.79 13.92 -4.94
N VAL A 96 4.88 13.99 -4.20
CA VAL A 96 6.24 14.06 -4.73
C VAL A 96 6.97 12.78 -4.35
N ILE A 97 7.44 12.05 -5.36
CA ILE A 97 8.23 10.83 -5.16
C ILE A 97 9.68 11.12 -5.52
N VAL A 98 10.56 11.04 -4.54
CA VAL A 98 12.02 11.17 -4.72
C VAL A 98 12.62 9.80 -4.88
N MET A 99 13.42 9.61 -5.94
CA MET A 99 14.10 8.34 -6.19
C MET A 99 15.50 8.57 -6.79
N PRO A 100 16.42 7.60 -6.68
CA PRO A 100 17.72 7.70 -7.31
C PRO A 100 17.60 7.90 -8.83
N ALA A 101 18.47 8.74 -9.41
CA ALA A 101 18.46 9.01 -10.86
C ALA A 101 18.66 7.76 -11.72
N GLN A 102 19.30 6.72 -11.18
CA GLN A 102 19.54 5.44 -11.85
C GLN A 102 18.38 4.43 -11.65
N THR A 103 17.22 4.86 -11.12
CA THR A 103 16.09 3.96 -10.95
C THR A 103 15.63 3.41 -12.30
N PRO A 104 15.51 2.08 -12.46
CA PRO A 104 15.07 1.47 -13.71
C PRO A 104 13.75 2.06 -14.22
N PHE A 105 13.69 2.36 -15.51
CA PHE A 105 12.53 2.98 -16.15
C PHE A 105 11.21 2.21 -15.90
N ALA A 106 11.26 0.87 -15.88
CA ALA A 106 10.10 0.03 -15.56
C ALA A 106 9.48 0.37 -14.19
N LYS A 107 10.30 0.71 -13.19
CA LYS A 107 9.79 1.13 -11.86
C LYS A 107 9.20 2.54 -11.88
N VAL A 108 9.77 3.43 -12.68
CA VAL A 108 9.25 4.79 -12.87
C VAL A 108 7.89 4.74 -13.56
N CYS A 109 7.74 3.94 -14.62
CA CYS A 109 6.47 3.78 -15.34
C CYS A 109 5.33 3.32 -14.44
N LEU A 110 5.57 2.44 -13.49
CA LEU A 110 4.54 1.94 -12.55
C LEU A 110 3.91 3.04 -11.68
N LEU A 111 4.54 4.22 -11.57
CA LEU A 111 3.97 5.36 -10.84
C LEU A 111 2.96 6.14 -11.69
N TYR A 112 3.02 6.03 -13.01
CA TYR A 112 2.17 6.78 -13.95
C TYR A 112 1.10 5.92 -14.63
N THR A 113 1.22 4.59 -14.56
CA THR A 113 0.31 3.65 -15.23
C THR A 113 -0.73 3.06 -14.29
N SER A 114 -0.83 3.53 -13.06
CA SER A 114 -1.98 3.18 -12.21
C SER A 114 -3.25 3.72 -12.86
N PRO A 115 -4.30 2.90 -13.06
CA PRO A 115 -5.52 3.36 -13.71
C PRO A 115 -6.10 4.54 -12.94
N SER A 116 -6.46 5.59 -13.70
CA SER A 116 -7.19 6.72 -13.13
C SER A 116 -8.57 6.24 -12.67
N PRO A 117 -9.07 6.67 -11.51
CA PRO A 117 -10.44 6.33 -11.08
C PRO A 117 -11.55 6.99 -11.91
N ARG A 118 -11.20 7.68 -13.00
CA ARG A 118 -12.14 8.46 -13.81
C ARG A 118 -12.27 8.01 -15.26
N ASP A 119 -11.80 6.80 -15.61
CA ASP A 119 -12.05 6.17 -16.90
C ASP A 119 -13.10 5.09 -16.79
#